data_f45798108194843c375587f7225244ca
#
_entry.id   f45798108194843c375587f7225244ca
#
_cell.length_a   1.000
_cell.length_b   1.000
_cell.length_c   1.000
_cell.angle_alpha   90.00
_cell.angle_beta   90.00
_cell.angle_gamma   90.00
#
_symmetry.space_group_name_H-M   'P 1'
#
loop_
_entity.id
_entity.type
_entity.pdbx_description
1 polymer ?
#
loop_
_entity_poly.entity_id
_entity_poly.type
_entity_poly.pdbx_seq_one_letter_code
_entity_poly.pdbx_strand_id
1 'polypeptide(L)'
;MKHSIVLSLLLLPACTHYGTRSFEISIKNETARPLSVGLVKNGPPTEAGWIAPHEVAMMAPQLTDRKWGLVINPGETKVLGPHSGKFQQDVQAILRIYAGTPTIEEMLAYSRSDPERLDIYLWPGKSGYVIRYDGGRISFVSTEEPK
;
A
#
# COMPACT_ATOMS: atom_id res chain seq x y z
N MET A 1 -43.95 13.58 45.11
CA MET A 1 -43.85 12.81 43.85
C MET A 1 -42.51 13.13 43.21
N LYS A 2 -41.56 12.18 43.21
CA LYS A 2 -40.23 12.34 42.59
C LYS A 2 -40.31 11.70 41.20
N HIS A 3 -40.21 12.50 40.13
CA HIS A 3 -40.15 12.03 38.74
C HIS A 3 -38.70 11.73 38.42
N SER A 4 -38.35 10.46 38.34
CA SER A 4 -37.04 10.02 37.80
C SER A 4 -37.13 10.02 36.27
N ILE A 5 -36.39 10.97 35.67
CA ILE A 5 -36.20 10.99 34.23
C ILE A 5 -35.06 9.96 33.91
N VAL A 6 -35.42 8.83 33.36
CA VAL A 6 -34.46 7.86 32.79
C VAL A 6 -34.04 8.38 31.42
N LEU A 7 -32.83 8.92 31.38
CA LEU A 7 -32.20 9.33 30.10
C LEU A 7 -31.64 8.08 29.43
N SER A 8 -32.44 7.50 28.51
CA SER A 8 -31.97 6.41 27.63
C SER A 8 -30.98 6.96 26.62
N LEU A 9 -29.69 6.72 26.87
CA LEU A 9 -28.63 7.01 25.92
C LEU A 9 -28.71 5.97 24.79
N LEU A 10 -29.30 6.34 23.66
CA LEU A 10 -29.28 5.55 22.43
C LEU A 10 -27.87 5.57 21.86
N LEU A 11 -27.08 4.55 22.17
CA LEU A 11 -25.85 4.24 21.46
C LEU A 11 -26.21 3.79 20.04
N LEU A 12 -26.22 4.72 19.11
CA LEU A 12 -26.28 4.39 17.68
C LEU A 12 -24.97 3.67 17.33
N PRO A 13 -25.01 2.45 16.79
CA PRO A 13 -23.81 1.81 16.27
C PRO A 13 -23.28 2.68 15.14
N ALA A 14 -22.05 3.17 15.28
CA ALA A 14 -21.34 3.82 14.20
C ALA A 14 -21.15 2.78 13.08
N CYS A 15 -22.02 2.82 12.07
CA CYS A 15 -21.85 2.04 10.86
C CYS A 15 -20.57 2.52 10.17
N THR A 16 -19.48 1.79 10.34
CA THR A 16 -18.28 1.99 9.55
C THR A 16 -18.59 1.68 8.10
N HIS A 17 -18.73 2.72 7.30
CA HIS A 17 -19.06 2.57 5.88
C HIS A 17 -17.78 2.24 5.11
N TYR A 18 -17.69 1.02 4.57
CA TYR A 18 -16.62 0.60 3.67
C TYR A 18 -17.05 0.79 2.22
N GLY A 19 -16.27 1.52 1.45
CA GLY A 19 -16.42 1.60 -0.01
C GLY A 19 -15.47 0.65 -0.72
N THR A 20 -15.91 -0.01 -1.79
CA THR A 20 -15.04 -0.80 -2.67
C THR A 20 -14.36 0.13 -3.67
N ARG A 21 -13.02 0.01 -3.80
CA ARG A 21 -12.22 0.75 -4.79
C ARG A 21 -11.36 -0.25 -5.56
N SER A 22 -11.13 0.04 -6.83
CA SER A 22 -10.32 -0.79 -7.72
C SER A 22 -9.17 0.01 -8.31
N PHE A 23 -8.02 -0.66 -8.49
CA PHE A 23 -6.76 -0.06 -8.94
C PHE A 23 -6.11 -0.95 -9.99
N GLU A 24 -5.60 -0.35 -11.05
CA GLU A 24 -4.76 -0.99 -12.05
C GLU A 24 -3.55 -0.11 -12.29
N ILE A 25 -2.36 -0.60 -12.01
CA ILE A 25 -1.15 0.20 -11.99
C ILE A 25 -0.11 -0.40 -12.93
N SER A 26 0.31 0.38 -13.94
CA SER A 26 1.45 0.07 -14.78
C SER A 26 2.73 0.63 -14.16
N ILE A 27 3.76 -0.19 -14.01
CA ILE A 27 5.02 0.21 -13.38
C ILE A 27 6.17 -0.18 -14.30
N LYS A 28 6.96 0.81 -14.71
CA LYS A 28 8.21 0.63 -15.45
C LYS A 28 9.41 0.85 -14.52
N ASN A 29 10.30 -0.12 -14.47
CA ASN A 29 11.55 -0.01 -13.73
C ASN A 29 12.67 0.52 -14.62
N GLU A 30 13.03 1.79 -14.51
CA GLU A 30 14.19 2.40 -15.18
C GLU A 30 15.40 2.51 -14.24
N THR A 31 15.41 1.83 -13.10
CA THR A 31 16.59 1.71 -12.24
C THR A 31 17.50 0.57 -12.72
N ALA A 32 18.75 0.57 -12.25
CA ALA A 32 19.69 -0.52 -12.54
C ALA A 32 19.52 -1.77 -11.66
N ARG A 33 18.53 -1.74 -10.74
CA ARG A 33 18.27 -2.81 -9.75
C ARG A 33 16.86 -3.35 -9.89
N PRO A 34 16.60 -4.62 -9.52
CA PRO A 34 15.23 -5.09 -9.39
C PRO A 34 14.49 -4.30 -8.31
N LEU A 35 13.18 -4.22 -8.42
CA LEU A 35 12.28 -3.59 -7.45
C LEU A 35 11.35 -4.64 -6.88
N SER A 36 11.08 -4.57 -5.58
CA SER A 36 9.98 -5.30 -4.94
C SER A 36 8.80 -4.36 -4.76
N VAL A 37 7.64 -4.73 -5.29
CA VAL A 37 6.48 -3.84 -5.41
C VAL A 37 5.23 -4.52 -4.87
N GLY A 38 4.44 -3.82 -4.09
CA GLY A 38 3.17 -4.33 -3.60
C GLY A 38 2.18 -3.23 -3.24
N LEU A 39 0.93 -3.63 -3.12
CA LEU A 39 -0.16 -2.76 -2.69
C LEU A 39 -0.40 -2.93 -1.19
N VAL A 40 -0.52 -1.82 -0.49
CA VAL A 40 -0.85 -1.78 0.94
C VAL A 40 -1.89 -0.71 1.22
N LYS A 41 -2.47 -0.71 2.42
CA LYS A 41 -3.36 0.33 2.92
C LYS A 41 -2.74 1.04 4.11
N ASN A 42 -3.12 2.28 4.31
CA ASN A 42 -2.74 3.04 5.52
C ASN A 42 -3.76 2.90 6.66
N GLY A 43 -4.68 1.95 6.57
CA GLY A 43 -5.70 1.68 7.59
C GLY A 43 -6.60 0.50 7.25
N PRO A 44 -7.61 0.24 8.10
CA PRO A 44 -8.51 -0.90 7.98
C PRO A 44 -9.42 -0.83 6.74
N PRO A 45 -10.03 -1.98 6.36
CA PRO A 45 -9.83 -3.29 6.95
C PRO A 45 -8.57 -3.96 6.40
N THR A 46 -7.97 -4.87 7.17
CA THR A 46 -6.91 -5.76 6.67
C THR A 46 -7.52 -6.78 5.72
N GLU A 47 -6.99 -6.88 4.52
CA GLU A 47 -7.45 -7.80 3.47
C GLU A 47 -6.28 -8.48 2.78
N ALA A 48 -6.49 -9.72 2.34
CA ALA A 48 -5.52 -10.41 1.48
C ALA A 48 -5.22 -9.58 0.21
N GLY A 49 -3.94 -9.54 -0.18
CA GLY A 49 -3.48 -8.73 -1.32
C GLY A 49 -3.17 -7.26 -0.99
N TRP A 50 -3.47 -6.83 0.25
CA TRP A 50 -3.20 -5.48 0.75
C TRP A 50 -2.30 -5.45 1.98
N ILE A 51 -1.64 -6.58 2.28
CA ILE A 51 -0.91 -6.80 3.53
C ILE A 51 0.51 -6.26 3.41
N ALA A 52 0.84 -5.33 4.28
CA ALA A 52 2.18 -4.74 4.36
C ALA A 52 3.20 -5.70 5.02
N PRO A 53 4.50 -5.53 4.77
CA PRO A 53 5.54 -6.38 5.38
C PRO A 53 5.45 -6.50 6.90
N HIS A 54 5.17 -5.39 7.61
CA HIS A 54 5.03 -5.42 9.07
C HIS A 54 3.81 -6.22 9.54
N GLU A 55 2.71 -6.21 8.78
CA GLU A 55 1.52 -7.00 9.08
C GLU A 55 1.81 -8.50 8.88
N VAL A 56 2.55 -8.86 7.81
CA VAL A 56 3.02 -10.24 7.62
C VAL A 56 3.87 -10.69 8.79
N ALA A 57 4.81 -9.86 9.24
CA ALA A 57 5.68 -10.18 10.36
C ALA A 57 4.90 -10.37 11.68
N MET A 58 3.83 -9.62 11.89
CA MET A 58 2.95 -9.76 13.06
C MET A 58 2.07 -11.01 13.00
N MET A 59 1.49 -11.32 11.82
CA MET A 59 0.55 -12.42 11.66
C MET A 59 1.24 -13.78 11.42
N ALA A 60 2.40 -13.76 10.78
CA ALA A 60 3.13 -14.95 10.35
C ALA A 60 4.65 -14.74 10.47
N PRO A 61 5.19 -14.63 11.71
CA PRO A 61 6.62 -14.36 11.93
C PRO A 61 7.55 -15.39 11.29
N GLN A 62 7.08 -16.61 11.04
CA GLN A 62 7.84 -17.66 10.33
C GLN A 62 8.04 -17.38 8.84
N LEU A 63 7.41 -16.34 8.27
CA LEU A 63 7.52 -15.97 6.86
C LEU A 63 8.43 -14.77 6.62
N THR A 64 9.10 -14.25 7.64
CA THR A 64 9.89 -13.01 7.55
C THR A 64 11.16 -13.15 6.72
N ASP A 65 11.64 -14.37 6.50
CA ASP A 65 12.76 -14.70 5.60
C ASP A 65 12.36 -14.70 4.11
N ARG A 66 11.06 -14.58 3.81
CA ARG A 66 10.55 -14.60 2.44
C ARG A 66 10.58 -13.23 1.77
N LYS A 67 10.55 -13.26 0.44
CA LYS A 67 10.35 -12.06 -0.38
C LYS A 67 8.88 -11.62 -0.31
N TRP A 68 8.67 -10.32 -0.45
CA TRP A 68 7.35 -9.71 -0.46
C TRP A 68 7.10 -8.97 -1.77
N GLY A 69 5.86 -9.06 -2.24
CA GLY A 69 5.42 -8.34 -3.43
C GLY A 69 5.86 -8.98 -4.75
N LEU A 70 5.70 -8.22 -5.82
CA LEU A 70 6.08 -8.56 -7.17
C LEU A 70 7.48 -8.01 -7.47
N VAL A 71 8.33 -8.82 -8.10
CA VAL A 71 9.65 -8.35 -8.55
C VAL A 71 9.54 -7.81 -9.97
N ILE A 72 10.07 -6.60 -10.19
CA ILE A 72 10.18 -5.96 -11.51
C ILE A 72 11.66 -5.74 -11.81
N ASN A 73 12.19 -6.43 -12.82
CA ASN A 73 13.60 -6.33 -13.19
C ASN A 73 13.91 -5.01 -13.91
N PRO A 74 15.19 -4.59 -13.98
CA PRO A 74 15.60 -3.41 -14.72
C PRO A 74 15.08 -3.42 -16.18
N GLY A 75 14.49 -2.32 -16.63
CA GLY A 75 13.90 -2.15 -17.95
C GLY A 75 12.53 -2.81 -18.15
N GLU A 76 12.05 -3.60 -17.19
CA GLU A 76 10.78 -4.31 -17.29
C GLU A 76 9.60 -3.38 -16.94
N THR A 77 8.48 -3.61 -17.63
CA THR A 77 7.18 -3.02 -17.28
C THR A 77 6.22 -4.10 -16.85
N LYS A 78 5.58 -3.95 -15.72
CA LYS A 78 4.53 -4.85 -15.23
C LYS A 78 3.27 -4.10 -14.84
N VAL A 79 2.14 -4.76 -14.94
CA VAL A 79 0.84 -4.26 -14.50
C VAL A 79 0.40 -5.03 -13.27
N LEU A 80 0.10 -4.28 -12.19
CA LEU A 80 -0.61 -4.81 -11.03
C LEU A 80 -2.10 -4.55 -11.19
N GLY A 81 -2.89 -5.57 -11.00
CA GLY A 81 -4.36 -5.45 -11.03
C GLY A 81 -5.00 -5.82 -12.37
N PRO A 82 -6.30 -5.52 -12.51
CA PRO A 82 -7.11 -4.76 -11.55
C PRO A 82 -7.21 -5.44 -10.19
N HIS A 83 -7.03 -4.67 -9.12
CA HIS A 83 -7.05 -5.15 -7.75
C HIS A 83 -8.04 -4.33 -6.91
N SER A 84 -9.04 -5.00 -6.36
CA SER A 84 -10.09 -4.34 -5.58
C SER A 84 -9.89 -4.56 -4.09
N GLY A 85 -10.35 -3.60 -3.30
CA GLY A 85 -10.34 -3.68 -1.85
C GLY A 85 -11.43 -2.82 -1.22
N LYS A 86 -11.74 -3.11 0.03
CA LYS A 86 -12.64 -2.31 0.86
C LYS A 86 -11.85 -1.23 1.60
N PHE A 87 -12.36 -0.02 1.62
CA PHE A 87 -11.70 1.12 2.23
C PHE A 87 -12.68 1.90 3.10
N GLN A 88 -12.26 2.28 4.29
CA GLN A 88 -12.92 3.34 5.04
C GLN A 88 -12.67 4.70 4.36
N GLN A 89 -13.45 5.71 4.73
CA GLN A 89 -13.43 7.03 4.10
C GLN A 89 -12.02 7.64 4.04
N ASP A 90 -11.26 7.54 5.12
CA ASP A 90 -9.93 8.18 5.27
C ASP A 90 -8.76 7.23 4.96
N VAL A 91 -9.05 5.99 4.52
CA VAL A 91 -8.04 5.00 4.19
C VAL A 91 -7.67 5.10 2.71
N GLN A 92 -6.38 5.13 2.42
CA GLN A 92 -5.84 5.21 1.06
C GLN A 92 -5.06 3.95 0.71
N ALA A 93 -5.10 3.62 -0.59
CA ALA A 93 -4.21 2.64 -1.19
C ALA A 93 -2.82 3.27 -1.41
N ILE A 94 -1.79 2.48 -1.19
CA ILE A 94 -0.39 2.87 -1.37
C ILE A 94 0.30 1.83 -2.22
N LEU A 95 0.94 2.27 -3.30
CA LEU A 95 1.93 1.48 -4.01
C LEU A 95 3.25 1.61 -3.25
N ARG A 96 3.70 0.51 -2.64
CA ARG A 96 4.96 0.47 -1.90
C ARG A 96 6.02 -0.22 -2.72
N ILE A 97 7.18 0.42 -2.83
CA ILE A 97 8.30 -0.02 -3.65
C ILE A 97 9.55 -0.03 -2.79
N TYR A 98 10.31 -1.12 -2.87
CA TYR A 98 11.65 -1.24 -2.30
C TYR A 98 12.66 -1.48 -3.42
N ALA A 99 13.80 -0.81 -3.37
CA ALA A 99 14.90 -1.10 -4.27
C ALA A 99 15.56 -2.43 -3.87
N GLY A 100 15.86 -3.26 -4.87
CA GLY A 100 16.35 -4.62 -4.67
C GLY A 100 15.21 -5.61 -4.39
N THR A 101 15.58 -6.73 -3.81
CA THR A 101 14.66 -7.81 -3.42
C THR A 101 14.84 -8.18 -1.95
N PRO A 102 14.64 -7.24 -1.01
CA PRO A 102 14.81 -7.51 0.41
C PRO A 102 13.79 -8.55 0.89
N THR A 103 14.14 -9.26 1.97
CA THR A 103 13.19 -10.10 2.71
C THR A 103 12.23 -9.22 3.51
N ILE A 104 11.15 -9.80 3.99
CA ILE A 104 10.21 -9.08 4.87
C ILE A 104 10.93 -8.53 6.11
N GLU A 105 11.83 -9.32 6.71
CA GLU A 105 12.63 -8.88 7.85
C GLU A 105 13.50 -7.65 7.53
N GLU A 106 14.18 -7.68 6.40
CA GLU A 106 14.98 -6.53 5.93
C GLU A 106 14.11 -5.30 5.67
N MET A 107 12.90 -5.48 5.11
CA MET A 107 11.93 -4.39 4.85
C MET A 107 11.48 -3.67 6.12
N LEU A 108 11.45 -4.36 7.27
CA LEU A 108 11.07 -3.75 8.54
C LEU A 108 12.04 -2.67 9.00
N ALA A 109 13.28 -2.73 8.55
CA ALA A 109 14.31 -1.72 8.85
C ALA A 109 14.17 -0.43 8.03
N TYR A 110 13.42 -0.45 6.92
CA TYR A 110 13.24 0.72 6.06
C TYR A 110 12.15 1.64 6.59
N SER A 111 12.53 2.83 7.02
CA SER A 111 11.59 3.91 7.36
C SER A 111 10.97 4.53 6.09
N ARG A 112 9.95 5.37 6.26
CA ARG A 112 9.35 6.13 5.13
C ARG A 112 10.33 7.06 4.43
N SER A 113 11.33 7.55 5.13
CA SER A 113 12.35 8.46 4.60
C SER A 113 13.57 7.74 4.02
N ASP A 114 13.60 6.41 4.09
CA ASP A 114 14.70 5.63 3.54
C ASP A 114 14.81 5.84 2.03
N PRO A 115 16.02 6.10 1.48
CA PRO A 115 16.21 6.32 0.05
C PRO A 115 15.91 5.09 -0.82
N GLU A 116 15.90 3.91 -0.23
CA GLU A 116 15.59 2.63 -0.91
C GLU A 116 14.11 2.24 -0.82
N ARG A 117 13.26 3.07 -0.19
CA ARG A 117 11.81 2.88 -0.09
C ARG A 117 11.06 4.05 -0.69
N LEU A 118 9.97 3.74 -1.43
CA LEU A 118 9.06 4.70 -2.01
C LEU A 118 7.61 4.28 -1.75
N ASP A 119 6.81 5.19 -1.22
CA ASP A 119 5.36 5.02 -1.05
C ASP A 119 4.64 6.03 -1.94
N ILE A 120 3.83 5.55 -2.89
CA ILE A 120 3.00 6.38 -3.77
C ILE A 120 1.53 6.20 -3.38
N TYR A 121 0.88 7.29 -2.99
CA TYR A 121 -0.55 7.28 -2.69
C TYR A 121 -1.36 7.23 -3.98
N LEU A 122 -2.30 6.28 -4.05
CA LEU A 122 -3.05 5.97 -5.25
C LEU A 122 -4.46 6.55 -5.22
N TRP A 123 -4.91 7.00 -6.38
CA TRP A 123 -6.32 7.23 -6.66
C TRP A 123 -6.93 5.99 -7.33
N PRO A 124 -8.24 5.69 -7.08
CA PRO A 124 -8.92 4.59 -7.76
C PRO A 124 -8.88 4.73 -9.28
N GLY A 125 -8.81 3.59 -9.97
CA GLY A 125 -8.75 3.54 -11.43
C GLY A 125 -7.38 3.12 -11.94
N LYS A 126 -7.07 3.54 -13.17
CA LYS A 126 -5.79 3.25 -13.83
C LYS A 126 -4.77 4.33 -13.55
N SER A 127 -3.53 3.92 -13.35
CA SER A 127 -2.39 4.81 -13.19
C SER A 127 -1.13 4.17 -13.76
N GLY A 128 -0.13 5.01 -14.08
CA GLY A 128 1.15 4.55 -14.57
C GLY A 128 2.30 5.33 -13.97
N TYR A 129 3.39 4.61 -13.67
CA TYR A 129 4.57 5.18 -13.04
C TYR A 129 5.85 4.64 -13.67
N VAL A 130 6.82 5.52 -13.85
CA VAL A 130 8.20 5.17 -14.18
C VAL A 130 9.03 5.39 -12.93
N ILE A 131 9.72 4.35 -12.49
CA ILE A 131 10.56 4.39 -11.29
C ILE A 131 12.01 4.60 -11.71
N ARG A 132 12.65 5.57 -11.08
CA ARG A 132 14.04 5.99 -11.37
C ARG A 132 14.82 6.15 -10.07
N TYR A 133 16.14 6.23 -10.20
CA TYR A 133 16.99 6.80 -9.17
C TYR A 133 17.27 8.28 -9.49
N ASP A 134 17.01 9.13 -8.51
CA ASP A 134 17.29 10.55 -8.60
C ASP A 134 17.86 11.04 -7.27
N GLY A 135 19.03 11.71 -7.32
CA GLY A 135 19.67 12.21 -6.10
C GLY A 135 20.01 11.12 -5.06
N GLY A 136 20.28 9.89 -5.49
CA GLY A 136 20.62 8.78 -4.60
C GLY A 136 19.44 8.08 -3.91
N ARG A 137 18.20 8.36 -4.35
CA ARG A 137 16.99 7.73 -3.86
C ARG A 137 16.06 7.29 -4.99
N ILE A 138 15.24 6.28 -4.74
CA ILE A 138 14.18 5.94 -5.68
C ILE A 138 13.12 7.03 -5.73
N SER A 139 12.68 7.35 -6.93
CA SER A 139 11.68 8.37 -7.23
C SER A 139 10.75 7.87 -8.33
N PHE A 140 9.70 8.63 -8.62
CA PHE A 140 8.76 8.28 -9.67
C PHE A 140 8.38 9.47 -10.53
N VAL A 141 7.98 9.16 -11.77
CA VAL A 141 7.28 10.07 -12.67
C VAL A 141 5.96 9.41 -13.05
N SER A 142 4.85 10.15 -12.93
CA SER A 142 3.56 9.68 -13.44
C SER A 142 3.57 9.71 -14.96
N THR A 143 3.05 8.66 -15.60
CA THR A 143 2.89 8.59 -17.05
C THR A 143 1.54 9.09 -17.53
N GLU A 144 0.61 9.39 -16.60
CA GLU A 144 -0.69 9.96 -16.91
C GLU A 144 -0.64 11.48 -16.73
N GLU A 145 -1.25 12.21 -17.68
CA GLU A 145 -1.44 13.64 -17.54
C GLU A 145 -2.43 13.89 -16.38
N PRO A 146 -2.18 14.90 -15.54
CA PRO A 146 -3.12 15.31 -14.52
C PRO A 146 -4.44 15.73 -15.18
N LYS A 147 -5.52 15.08 -14.79
CA LYS A 147 -6.88 15.44 -15.22
C LYS A 147 -7.35 16.69 -14.51
#